data_84df2dde2582f4cc2cf24ba6ff7013cb
#
_entry.id   84df2dde2582f4cc2cf24ba6ff7013cb
#
_cell.length_a   1.000
_cell.length_b   1.000
_cell.length_c   1.000
_cell.angle_alpha   90.00
_cell.angle_beta   90.00
_cell.angle_gamma   90.00
#
_symmetry.space_group_name_H-M   'P 1'
#
loop_
_entity.id
_entity.type
_entity.pdbx_description
1 polymer ?
#
loop_
_entity_poly.entity_id
_entity_poly.type
_entity_poly.pdbx_seq_one_letter_code
_entity_poly.pdbx_strand_id
1 'polypeptide(L)'
;MQAETEVIPSEHESFKWLLEALCDELVEVHGDPANEDASWIRVVTDSRIVRAGDVFVALSGERTDGHRYLLQAAESGAFCLVVEHVETGLNVPQLVVENSRRAYGLIARAWRRRFGIALTAVGGSNGKTTTTQMMKAILAAHW
;
A
#
# COMPACT_ATOMS: atom_id res chain seq x y z
N MET A 1 8.44 14.88 32.88
CA MET A 1 8.74 14.57 31.46
C MET A 1 8.04 13.27 31.15
N GLN A 2 6.80 13.36 30.66
CA GLN A 2 6.01 12.19 30.33
C GLN A 2 6.52 11.67 28.99
N ALA A 3 6.93 10.41 28.96
CA ALA A 3 7.23 9.71 27.72
C ALA A 3 5.93 9.64 26.92
N GLU A 4 5.86 10.35 25.80
CA GLU A 4 4.83 10.13 24.80
C GLU A 4 4.97 8.67 24.34
N THR A 5 3.96 7.89 24.66
CA THR A 5 3.86 6.51 24.23
C THR A 5 3.80 6.55 22.71
N GLU A 6 4.87 6.13 22.08
CA GLU A 6 4.94 5.94 20.63
C GLU A 6 3.82 4.96 20.25
N VAL A 7 2.74 5.48 19.67
CA VAL A 7 1.63 4.66 19.17
C VAL A 7 2.14 3.98 17.92
N ILE A 8 2.65 2.76 18.08
CA ILE A 8 2.88 1.87 16.94
C ILE A 8 1.49 1.60 16.35
N PRO A 9 1.21 1.99 15.09
CA PRO A 9 -0.06 1.70 14.46
C PRO A 9 -0.35 0.19 14.54
N SER A 10 -1.61 -0.18 14.74
CA SER A 10 -2.03 -1.58 14.75
C SER A 10 -1.48 -2.27 13.49
N GLU A 11 -0.99 -3.49 13.62
CA GLU A 11 -0.42 -4.27 12.50
C GLU A 11 -1.45 -4.55 11.38
N HIS A 12 -2.73 -4.24 11.63
CA HIS A 12 -3.85 -4.48 10.73
C HIS A 12 -4.67 -3.20 10.54
N GLU A 13 -4.95 -2.85 9.30
CA GLU A 13 -5.77 -1.71 8.93
C GLU A 13 -7.12 -2.16 8.37
N SER A 14 -8.18 -1.38 8.63
CA SER A 14 -9.51 -1.69 8.15
C SER A 14 -9.69 -1.37 6.65
N PHE A 15 -10.66 -2.03 6.03
CA PHE A 15 -11.08 -1.71 4.66
C PHE A 15 -11.54 -0.25 4.53
N LYS A 16 -12.25 0.26 5.55
CA LYS A 16 -12.68 1.66 5.62
C LYS A 16 -11.50 2.64 5.50
N TRP A 17 -10.40 2.38 6.21
CA TRP A 17 -9.20 3.21 6.10
C TRP A 17 -8.64 3.22 4.67
N LEU A 18 -8.69 2.07 3.99
CA LEU A 18 -8.22 1.97 2.61
C LEU A 18 -9.09 2.80 1.65
N LEU A 19 -10.42 2.78 1.83
CA LEU A 19 -11.35 3.63 1.08
C LEU A 19 -11.08 5.11 1.32
N GLU A 20 -10.87 5.53 2.56
CA GLU A 20 -10.52 6.91 2.92
C GLU A 20 -9.19 7.34 2.28
N ALA A 21 -8.19 6.45 2.27
CA ALA A 21 -6.89 6.72 1.65
C ALA A 21 -6.97 6.91 0.14
N LEU A 22 -7.94 6.25 -0.51
CA LEU A 22 -8.13 6.25 -1.97
C LEU A 22 -9.19 7.25 -2.45
N CYS A 23 -9.85 8.00 -1.58
CA CYS A 23 -11.02 8.82 -1.92
C CYS A 23 -10.86 9.71 -3.15
N ASP A 24 -9.65 10.22 -3.43
CA ASP A 24 -9.36 11.10 -4.58
C ASP A 24 -9.18 10.34 -5.92
N GLU A 25 -8.99 9.02 -5.88
CA GLU A 25 -8.75 8.16 -7.07
C GLU A 25 -9.81 7.08 -7.22
N LEU A 26 -10.62 6.83 -6.18
CA LEU A 26 -11.62 5.77 -6.18
C LEU A 26 -12.80 6.13 -7.08
N VAL A 27 -13.07 5.28 -8.06
CA VAL A 27 -14.20 5.41 -9.00
C VAL A 27 -15.38 4.56 -8.54
N GLU A 28 -15.11 3.30 -8.16
CA GLU A 28 -16.14 2.32 -7.83
C GLU A 28 -15.59 1.27 -6.86
N VAL A 29 -16.47 0.71 -6.04
CA VAL A 29 -16.19 -0.50 -5.25
C VAL A 29 -17.01 -1.62 -5.84
N HIS A 30 -16.36 -2.62 -6.43
CA HIS A 30 -17.00 -3.80 -7.00
C HIS A 30 -16.84 -5.00 -6.06
N GLY A 31 -17.96 -5.63 -5.72
CA GLY A 31 -18.00 -6.68 -4.70
C GLY A 31 -18.13 -6.10 -3.29
N ASP A 32 -18.68 -6.91 -2.39
CA ASP A 32 -18.90 -6.52 -0.99
C ASP A 32 -17.75 -7.07 -0.13
N PRO A 33 -16.99 -6.21 0.55
CA PRO A 33 -16.14 -6.70 1.62
C PRO A 33 -17.08 -7.29 2.69
N ALA A 34 -16.90 -8.55 3.03
CA ALA A 34 -17.74 -9.27 3.99
C ALA A 34 -17.91 -8.53 5.34
N ASN A 35 -17.09 -7.52 5.59
CA ASN A 35 -17.15 -6.61 6.72
C ASN A 35 -16.28 -5.39 6.45
N GLU A 36 -16.81 -4.16 6.57
CA GLU A 36 -16.04 -2.90 6.45
C GLU A 36 -14.94 -2.77 7.52
N ASP A 37 -15.11 -3.42 8.67
CA ASP A 37 -14.11 -3.52 9.74
C ASP A 37 -13.09 -4.64 9.51
N ALA A 38 -13.24 -5.44 8.43
CA ALA A 38 -12.27 -6.45 8.08
C ALA A 38 -10.91 -5.82 7.84
N SER A 39 -9.88 -6.41 8.42
CA SER A 39 -8.53 -5.85 8.39
C SER A 39 -7.66 -6.54 7.36
N TRP A 40 -6.80 -5.76 6.73
CA TRP A 40 -5.75 -6.23 5.84
C TRP A 40 -4.37 -6.07 6.49
N ILE A 41 -3.37 -6.77 5.95
CA ILE A 41 -2.06 -6.89 6.59
C ILE A 41 -1.03 -5.97 5.92
N ARG A 42 -0.95 -6.01 4.59
CA ARG A 42 0.04 -5.24 3.83
C ARG A 42 -0.42 -5.00 2.40
N VAL A 43 0.21 -4.04 1.74
CA VAL A 43 -0.02 -3.71 0.33
C VAL A 43 1.12 -4.26 -0.51
N VAL A 44 0.81 -5.01 -1.55
CA VAL A 44 1.78 -5.65 -2.45
C VAL A 44 1.45 -5.35 -3.91
N THR A 45 2.48 -5.30 -4.75
CA THR A 45 2.37 -5.06 -6.19
C THR A 45 2.90 -6.24 -7.02
N ASP A 46 3.46 -7.25 -6.37
CA ASP A 46 3.97 -8.47 -7.01
C ASP A 46 3.06 -9.65 -6.64
N SER A 47 2.35 -10.20 -7.63
CA SER A 47 1.39 -11.29 -7.43
C SER A 47 2.01 -12.58 -6.87
N ARG A 48 3.32 -12.78 -7.07
CA ARG A 48 4.05 -13.97 -6.62
C ARG A 48 4.24 -14.03 -5.10
N ILE A 49 4.14 -12.88 -4.43
CA ILE A 49 4.35 -12.78 -2.98
C ILE A 49 3.06 -12.49 -2.21
N VAL A 50 1.92 -12.45 -2.90
CA VAL A 50 0.59 -12.26 -2.29
C VAL A 50 0.32 -13.40 -1.29
N ARG A 51 -0.23 -13.03 -0.16
CA ARG A 51 -0.68 -13.95 0.90
C ARG A 51 -2.09 -13.58 1.35
N ALA A 52 -2.71 -14.46 2.11
CA ALA A 52 -4.02 -14.19 2.70
C ALA A 52 -3.99 -12.90 3.53
N GLY A 53 -4.95 -12.02 3.27
CA GLY A 53 -5.06 -10.72 3.94
C GLY A 53 -4.27 -9.58 3.29
N ASP A 54 -3.56 -9.81 2.19
CA ASP A 54 -2.85 -8.74 1.46
C ASP A 54 -3.80 -7.94 0.55
N VAL A 55 -3.53 -6.65 0.40
CA VAL A 55 -4.10 -5.80 -0.65
C VAL A 55 -3.19 -5.85 -1.86
N PHE A 56 -3.68 -6.36 -2.99
CA PHE A 56 -2.91 -6.38 -4.23
C PHE A 56 -3.22 -5.16 -5.09
N VAL A 57 -2.20 -4.38 -5.46
CA VAL A 57 -2.33 -3.25 -6.38
C VAL A 57 -1.83 -3.65 -7.76
N ALA A 58 -2.74 -3.71 -8.73
CA ALA A 58 -2.42 -4.05 -10.12
C ALA A 58 -1.82 -2.83 -10.84
N LEU A 59 -0.51 -2.68 -10.78
CA LEU A 59 0.16 -1.58 -11.47
C LEU A 59 0.21 -1.81 -12.98
N SER A 60 -0.28 -0.84 -13.74
CA SER A 60 -0.07 -0.75 -15.19
C SER A 60 1.33 -0.21 -15.47
N GLY A 61 2.15 -0.96 -16.22
CA GLY A 61 3.50 -0.58 -16.60
C GLY A 61 3.80 -0.90 -18.06
N GLU A 62 4.82 -0.23 -18.62
CA GLU A 62 5.22 -0.41 -20.02
C GLU A 62 5.64 -1.84 -20.38
N ARG A 63 6.21 -2.58 -19.44
CA ARG A 63 6.74 -3.95 -19.66
C ARG A 63 5.83 -5.03 -19.08
N THR A 64 5.04 -4.71 -18.07
CA THR A 64 4.21 -5.69 -17.37
C THR A 64 2.97 -4.99 -16.86
N ASP A 65 1.81 -5.56 -17.16
CA ASP A 65 0.53 -5.13 -16.64
C ASP A 65 0.11 -6.06 -15.50
N GLY A 66 -0.03 -5.47 -14.30
CA GLY A 66 -0.45 -6.17 -13.08
C GLY A 66 -1.83 -6.82 -13.18
N HIS A 67 -2.71 -6.28 -14.04
CA HIS A 67 -4.07 -6.81 -14.23
C HIS A 67 -4.08 -8.24 -14.77
N ARG A 68 -3.03 -8.68 -15.45
CA ARG A 68 -2.89 -10.07 -15.91
C ARG A 68 -2.78 -11.09 -14.78
N TYR A 69 -2.51 -10.63 -13.58
CA TYR A 69 -2.24 -11.49 -12.40
C TYR A 69 -3.32 -11.40 -11.33
N LEU A 70 -4.48 -10.77 -11.63
CA LEU A 70 -5.58 -10.60 -10.67
C LEU A 70 -6.12 -11.95 -10.19
N LEU A 71 -6.32 -12.91 -11.10
CA LEU A 71 -6.75 -14.27 -10.74
C LEU A 71 -5.76 -14.94 -9.79
N GLN A 72 -4.46 -14.87 -10.09
CA GLN A 72 -3.43 -15.42 -9.23
C GLN A 72 -3.43 -14.79 -7.84
N ALA A 73 -3.58 -13.46 -7.76
CA ALA A 73 -3.65 -12.74 -6.50
C ALA A 73 -4.88 -13.14 -5.69
N ALA A 74 -6.04 -13.26 -6.35
CA ALA A 74 -7.29 -13.71 -5.73
C ALA A 74 -7.18 -15.14 -5.17
N GLU A 75 -6.65 -16.07 -5.95
CA GLU A 75 -6.40 -17.47 -5.54
C GLU A 75 -5.40 -17.60 -4.40
N SER A 76 -4.44 -16.66 -4.31
CA SER A 76 -3.47 -16.58 -3.21
C SER A 76 -4.07 -15.99 -1.92
N GLY A 77 -5.36 -15.60 -1.93
CA GLY A 77 -6.09 -15.10 -0.78
C GLY A 77 -5.96 -13.60 -0.56
N ALA A 78 -5.76 -12.81 -1.62
CA ALA A 78 -5.79 -11.36 -1.51
C ALA A 78 -7.07 -10.90 -0.81
N PHE A 79 -6.95 -9.96 0.10
CA PHE A 79 -8.07 -9.35 0.81
C PHE A 79 -8.93 -8.48 -0.10
N CYS A 80 -8.30 -7.67 -0.93
CA CYS A 80 -8.91 -6.92 -2.01
C CYS A 80 -7.88 -6.59 -3.10
N LEU A 81 -8.40 -6.16 -4.25
CA LEU A 81 -7.61 -5.81 -5.44
C LEU A 81 -7.83 -4.32 -5.74
N VAL A 82 -6.76 -3.57 -5.97
CA VAL A 82 -6.83 -2.19 -6.49
C VAL A 82 -6.53 -2.25 -7.98
N VAL A 83 -7.51 -1.88 -8.81
CA VAL A 83 -7.52 -2.10 -10.26
C VAL A 83 -7.95 -0.85 -11.02
N GLU A 84 -7.62 -0.74 -12.30
CA GLU A 84 -8.10 0.35 -13.16
C GLU A 84 -9.40 -0.03 -13.92
N HIS A 85 -9.74 -1.31 -13.96
CA HIS A 85 -10.99 -1.84 -14.53
C HIS A 85 -11.39 -3.13 -13.81
N VAL A 86 -12.69 -3.37 -13.73
CA VAL A 86 -13.23 -4.57 -13.07
C VAL A 86 -12.86 -5.83 -13.87
N GLU A 87 -12.35 -6.84 -13.18
CA GLU A 87 -12.20 -8.19 -13.72
C GLU A 87 -13.37 -9.06 -13.24
N THR A 88 -14.16 -9.57 -14.19
CA THR A 88 -15.34 -10.38 -13.88
C THR A 88 -14.96 -11.79 -13.45
N GLY A 89 -15.78 -12.40 -12.58
CA GLY A 89 -15.56 -13.78 -12.13
C GLY A 89 -14.60 -13.95 -10.95
N LEU A 90 -14.12 -12.86 -10.36
CA LEU A 90 -13.34 -12.90 -9.13
C LEU A 90 -14.25 -12.69 -7.92
N ASN A 91 -14.10 -13.55 -6.90
CA ASN A 91 -14.84 -13.45 -5.62
C ASN A 91 -14.06 -12.66 -4.55
N VAL A 92 -13.37 -11.61 -4.98
CA VAL A 92 -12.56 -10.74 -4.12
C VAL A 92 -12.98 -9.29 -4.39
N PRO A 93 -13.19 -8.45 -3.37
CA PRO A 93 -13.53 -7.04 -3.56
C PRO A 93 -12.50 -6.33 -4.43
N GLN A 94 -12.98 -5.51 -5.36
CA GLN A 94 -12.14 -4.73 -6.26
C GLN A 94 -12.39 -3.25 -6.05
N LEU A 95 -11.35 -2.50 -5.76
CA LEU A 95 -11.36 -1.05 -5.69
C LEU A 95 -10.92 -0.50 -7.04
N VAL A 96 -11.88 -0.02 -7.80
CA VAL A 96 -11.61 0.54 -9.13
C VAL A 96 -11.13 1.98 -8.96
N VAL A 97 -9.98 2.29 -9.51
CA VAL A 97 -9.32 3.59 -9.42
C VAL A 97 -9.00 4.14 -10.82
N GLU A 98 -8.89 5.46 -10.95
CA GLU A 98 -8.50 6.08 -12.22
C GLU A 98 -7.08 5.70 -12.63
N ASN A 99 -6.15 5.65 -11.66
CA ASN A 99 -4.76 5.32 -11.90
C ASN A 99 -4.16 4.54 -10.73
N SER A 100 -3.81 3.29 -10.96
CA SER A 100 -3.31 2.37 -9.93
C SER A 100 -1.98 2.83 -9.30
N ARG A 101 -1.11 3.50 -10.06
CA ARG A 101 0.16 4.05 -9.55
C ARG A 101 -0.07 5.24 -8.61
N ARG A 102 -1.01 6.13 -8.94
CA ARG A 102 -1.41 7.24 -8.07
C ARG A 102 -2.08 6.71 -6.81
N ALA A 103 -3.01 5.76 -6.95
CA ALA A 103 -3.67 5.08 -5.84
C ALA A 103 -2.65 4.47 -4.87
N TYR A 104 -1.65 3.74 -5.38
CA TYR A 104 -0.56 3.21 -4.56
C TYR A 104 0.21 4.30 -3.80
N GLY A 105 0.47 5.43 -4.47
CA GLY A 105 1.10 6.60 -3.84
C GLY A 105 0.23 7.23 -2.74
N LEU A 106 -1.10 7.28 -2.91
CA LEU A 106 -2.03 7.79 -1.90
C LEU A 106 -2.09 6.89 -0.66
N ILE A 107 -2.14 5.57 -0.85
CA ILE A 107 -2.05 4.59 0.25
C ILE A 107 -0.75 4.81 1.04
N ALA A 108 0.39 4.89 0.34
CA ALA A 108 1.68 5.14 0.98
C ALA A 108 1.73 6.48 1.72
N ARG A 109 1.13 7.54 1.15
CA ARG A 109 1.03 8.86 1.79
C ARG A 109 0.16 8.83 3.04
N ALA A 110 -1.01 8.18 2.97
CA ALA A 110 -1.91 8.04 4.11
C ALA A 110 -1.23 7.26 5.24
N TRP A 111 -0.56 6.15 4.91
CA TRP A 111 0.23 5.38 5.85
C TRP A 111 1.33 6.22 6.49
N ARG A 112 2.14 6.92 5.69
CA ARG A 112 3.23 7.77 6.16
C ARG A 112 2.76 8.85 7.14
N ARG A 113 1.58 9.42 6.93
CA ARG A 113 1.03 10.49 7.79
C ARG A 113 0.70 10.05 9.21
N ARG A 114 0.60 8.76 9.47
CA ARG A 114 0.35 8.20 10.80
C ARG A 114 1.55 8.29 11.73
N PHE A 115 2.74 8.46 11.15
CA PHE A 115 4.00 8.54 11.89
C PHE A 115 4.48 9.98 11.98
N GLY A 116 4.60 10.51 13.19
CA GLY A 116 5.12 11.86 13.47
C GLY A 116 6.65 11.98 13.33
N ILE A 117 7.30 11.06 12.60
CA ILE A 117 8.75 11.01 12.43
C ILE A 117 9.24 11.95 11.33
N ALA A 118 10.41 12.53 11.52
CA ALA A 118 11.10 13.28 10.48
C ALA A 118 11.52 12.36 9.34
N LEU A 119 11.33 12.80 8.10
CA LEU A 119 11.75 12.08 6.91
C LEU A 119 12.76 12.92 6.14
N THR A 120 13.93 12.35 5.88
CA THR A 120 14.95 12.94 5.02
C THR A 120 15.14 12.09 3.78
N ALA A 121 15.01 12.69 2.60
CA ALA A 121 15.23 12.01 1.33
C ALA A 121 16.55 12.45 0.70
N VAL A 122 17.31 11.50 0.17
CA VAL A 122 18.56 11.74 -0.55
C VAL A 122 18.35 11.45 -2.03
N GLY A 123 18.38 12.51 -2.86
CA GLY A 123 18.25 12.43 -4.31
C GLY A 123 19.57 12.74 -5.02
N GLY A 124 19.65 12.36 -6.30
CA GLY A 124 20.82 12.66 -7.17
C GLY A 124 21.25 11.49 -8.04
N SER A 125 22.14 11.73 -9.00
CA SER A 125 22.67 10.70 -9.90
C SER A 125 23.76 9.85 -9.22
N ASN A 126 24.61 10.46 -8.39
CA ASN A 126 25.72 9.80 -7.70
C ASN A 126 25.70 10.07 -6.19
N GLY A 127 26.36 9.21 -5.40
CA GLY A 127 26.59 9.41 -3.98
C GLY A 127 25.40 9.15 -3.05
N LYS A 128 24.23 8.77 -3.56
CA LYS A 128 23.03 8.51 -2.74
C LYS A 128 23.28 7.52 -1.60
N THR A 129 23.82 6.36 -1.93
CA THR A 129 24.08 5.30 -0.94
C THR A 129 25.08 5.76 0.12
N THR A 130 26.17 6.41 -0.28
CA THR A 130 27.21 6.91 0.63
C THR A 130 26.62 7.98 1.59
N THR A 131 25.88 8.95 1.04
CA THR A 131 25.24 10.00 1.85
C THR A 131 24.23 9.41 2.82
N THR A 132 23.39 8.46 2.38
CA THR A 132 22.43 7.78 3.26
C THR A 132 23.12 7.01 4.39
N GLN A 133 24.23 6.32 4.09
CA GLN A 133 24.99 5.60 5.12
C GLN A 133 25.65 6.54 6.13
N MET A 134 26.21 7.68 5.67
CA MET A 134 26.77 8.70 6.54
C MET A 134 25.71 9.29 7.48
N MET A 135 24.55 9.67 6.93
CA MET A 135 23.44 10.17 7.73
C MET A 135 22.97 9.14 8.76
N LYS A 136 22.83 7.87 8.34
CA LYS A 136 22.45 6.78 9.25
C LYS A 136 23.45 6.62 10.40
N ALA A 137 24.75 6.70 10.12
CA ALA A 137 25.80 6.60 11.14
C ALA A 137 25.74 7.79 12.14
N ILE A 138 25.52 9.02 11.65
CA ILE A 138 25.40 10.20 12.49
C ILE A 138 24.15 10.10 13.38
N LEU A 139 23.00 9.74 12.81
CA LEU A 139 21.76 9.59 13.57
C LEU A 139 21.88 8.49 14.64
N ALA A 140 22.44 7.33 14.29
CA ALA A 140 22.64 6.23 15.23
C ALA A 140 23.63 6.56 16.39
N ALA A 141 24.49 7.56 16.23
CA ALA A 141 25.40 8.01 17.27
C ALA A 141 24.74 8.98 18.26
N HIS A 142 23.57 9.56 17.92
CA HIS A 142 22.90 10.59 18.72
C HIS A 142 21.51 10.18 19.25
N TRP A 143 20.98 9.06 18.76
CA TRP A 143 19.67 8.48 19.13
C TRP A 143 19.80 6.99 19.49
#